data_41f3c2ba6db65cea49979eb7fc038967
#
_entry.id   41f3c2ba6db65cea49979eb7fc038967
#
_cell.length_a   1.000
_cell.length_b   1.000
_cell.length_c   1.000
_cell.angle_alpha   90.00
_cell.angle_beta   90.00
_cell.angle_gamma   90.00
#
_symmetry.space_group_name_H-M   'P 1'
#
loop_
_entity.id
_entity.type
_entity.pdbx_description
1 polymer ?
#
loop_
_entity_poly.entity_id
_entity_poly.type
_entity_poly.pdbx_seq_one_letter_code
_entity_poly.pdbx_strand_id
1 'polypeptide(L)'
;SAKNANTADMVDFRYANPTHISDALLDEIIDAADIIIVRLLGGKRAWEDGLRRIFASDTPTIVVSGELAVDAELTDISTVPAGVVTTAHTYLAEGGATNLEHLYRFLSDTILLTGHGFDEPHHMPLWGHLERPTTETTPGQPRIAVLYYRAQHLAGNTAYIHALCDAIDAQGAHAIPIFTASLRQAPTELLD
;
A
#
# COMPACT_ATOMS: atom_id res chain seq x y z
N SER A 1 -2.92 -7.23 1.65
CA SER A 1 -3.15 -5.85 2.12
C SER A 1 -4.62 -5.45 1.99
N ALA A 2 -5.17 -5.25 0.80
CA ALA A 2 -6.60 -4.92 0.62
C ALA A 2 -7.55 -6.01 1.19
N LYS A 3 -7.17 -7.28 1.14
CA LYS A 3 -7.93 -8.39 1.74
C LYS A 3 -8.05 -8.31 3.27
N ASN A 4 -7.23 -7.50 3.94
CA ASN A 4 -7.25 -7.34 5.39
C ASN A 4 -8.04 -6.11 5.85
N ALA A 5 -8.52 -5.28 4.92
CA ALA A 5 -9.42 -4.18 5.27
C ALA A 5 -10.81 -4.75 5.62
N ASN A 6 -11.43 -4.22 6.67
CA ASN A 6 -12.75 -4.68 7.16
C ASN A 6 -13.90 -4.10 6.30
N THR A 7 -13.82 -4.31 4.99
CA THR A 7 -14.75 -3.76 3.98
C THR A 7 -15.53 -4.84 3.24
N ALA A 8 -15.39 -6.12 3.64
CA ALA A 8 -15.95 -7.26 2.93
C ALA A 8 -17.48 -7.21 2.76
N ASP A 9 -18.19 -6.51 3.66
CA ASP A 9 -19.64 -6.37 3.62
C ASP A 9 -20.11 -5.11 2.85
N MET A 10 -19.17 -4.25 2.40
CA MET A 10 -19.48 -2.94 1.82
C MET A 10 -19.07 -2.84 0.35
N VAL A 11 -18.04 -3.55 -0.07
CA VAL A 11 -17.43 -3.44 -1.41
C VAL A 11 -17.05 -4.82 -1.92
N ASP A 12 -17.57 -5.20 -3.09
CA ASP A 12 -17.02 -6.34 -3.85
C ASP A 12 -15.70 -5.89 -4.50
N PHE A 13 -14.63 -6.47 -4.02
CA PHE A 13 -13.29 -6.01 -4.32
C PHE A 13 -12.54 -6.98 -5.24
N ARG A 14 -12.11 -6.47 -6.41
CA ARG A 14 -11.28 -7.21 -7.36
C ARG A 14 -9.94 -6.51 -7.55
N TYR A 15 -8.86 -7.27 -7.66
CA TYR A 15 -7.53 -6.73 -7.95
C TYR A 15 -6.80 -7.58 -8.97
N ALA A 16 -5.95 -6.93 -9.76
CA ALA A 16 -5.05 -7.57 -10.71
C ALA A 16 -3.72 -6.83 -10.76
N ASN A 17 -2.68 -7.54 -11.23
CA ASN A 17 -1.39 -6.91 -11.47
C ASN A 17 -1.33 -6.49 -12.95
N PRO A 18 -1.11 -5.19 -13.27
CA PRO A 18 -1.01 -4.69 -14.63
C PRO A 18 -0.02 -5.46 -15.52
N THR A 19 1.07 -5.98 -14.95
CA THR A 19 2.09 -6.72 -15.72
C THR A 19 1.70 -8.15 -16.07
N HIS A 20 0.61 -8.68 -15.50
CA HIS A 20 0.21 -10.09 -15.63
C HIS A 20 -1.25 -10.30 -15.99
N ILE A 21 -2.04 -9.22 -16.06
CA ILE A 21 -3.45 -9.32 -16.42
C ILE A 21 -3.61 -9.58 -17.90
N SER A 22 -4.49 -10.52 -18.27
CA SER A 22 -4.90 -10.71 -19.67
C SER A 22 -5.94 -9.67 -20.08
N ASP A 23 -6.02 -9.38 -21.37
CA ASP A 23 -7.02 -8.44 -21.91
C ASP A 23 -8.45 -8.85 -21.56
N ALA A 24 -8.77 -10.13 -21.67
CA ALA A 24 -10.12 -10.63 -21.36
C ALA A 24 -10.49 -10.44 -19.87
N LEU A 25 -9.54 -10.67 -18.95
CA LEU A 25 -9.79 -10.45 -17.52
C LEU A 25 -9.88 -8.94 -17.21
N LEU A 26 -9.10 -8.11 -17.91
CA LEU A 26 -9.18 -6.66 -17.75
C LEU A 26 -10.56 -6.14 -18.18
N ASP A 27 -11.08 -6.60 -19.33
CA ASP A 27 -12.39 -6.23 -19.81
C ASP A 27 -13.50 -6.68 -18.83
N GLU A 28 -13.42 -7.91 -18.31
CA GLU A 28 -14.35 -8.40 -17.28
C GLU A 28 -14.35 -7.52 -16.00
N ILE A 29 -13.15 -7.07 -15.58
CA ILE A 29 -13.03 -6.19 -14.41
C ILE A 29 -13.62 -4.80 -14.73
N ILE A 30 -13.34 -4.23 -15.91
CA ILE A 30 -13.86 -2.93 -16.33
C ILE A 30 -15.39 -2.96 -16.37
N ASP A 31 -15.97 -4.00 -16.99
CA ASP A 31 -17.42 -4.12 -17.14
C ASP A 31 -18.16 -4.30 -15.80
N ALA A 32 -17.49 -4.83 -14.78
CA ALA A 32 -18.09 -5.08 -13.47
C ALA A 32 -17.79 -3.99 -12.43
N ALA A 33 -16.94 -3.01 -12.75
CA ALA A 33 -16.47 -2.04 -11.76
C ALA A 33 -17.32 -0.77 -11.72
N ASP A 34 -17.71 -0.33 -10.52
CA ASP A 34 -18.28 0.99 -10.28
C ASP A 34 -17.20 2.08 -10.18
N ILE A 35 -15.98 1.71 -9.73
CA ILE A 35 -14.81 2.58 -9.61
C ILE A 35 -13.55 1.77 -9.93
N ILE A 36 -12.62 2.33 -10.69
CA ILE A 36 -11.33 1.73 -11.00
C ILE A 36 -10.22 2.55 -10.35
N ILE A 37 -9.30 1.88 -9.63
CA ILE A 37 -8.07 2.47 -9.11
C ILE A 37 -6.88 1.79 -9.77
N VAL A 38 -6.04 2.58 -10.43
CA VAL A 38 -4.80 2.10 -11.05
C VAL A 38 -3.61 2.70 -10.30
N ARG A 39 -2.73 1.87 -9.79
CA ARG A 39 -1.50 2.29 -9.11
C ARG A 39 -0.28 1.85 -9.90
N LEU A 40 0.49 2.82 -10.43
CA LEU A 40 1.61 2.57 -11.34
C LEU A 40 2.95 3.05 -10.74
N LEU A 41 3.97 2.21 -10.90
CA LEU A 41 5.38 2.62 -10.74
C LEU A 41 5.93 2.97 -12.12
N GLY A 42 6.62 4.12 -12.23
CA GLY A 42 7.23 4.55 -13.50
C GLY A 42 6.30 5.35 -14.42
N GLY A 43 5.21 5.89 -13.88
CA GLY A 43 4.29 6.78 -14.62
C GLY A 43 3.40 6.06 -15.64
N LYS A 44 2.68 6.84 -16.48
CA LYS A 44 1.68 6.31 -17.42
C LYS A 44 2.26 5.34 -18.45
N ARG A 45 3.54 5.53 -18.83
CA ARG A 45 4.22 4.68 -19.83
C ARG A 45 4.40 3.24 -19.36
N ALA A 46 4.30 2.99 -18.06
CA ALA A 46 4.44 1.64 -17.52
C ALA A 46 3.29 0.70 -17.95
N TRP A 47 2.12 1.26 -18.37
CA TRP A 47 0.97 0.44 -18.77
C TRP A 47 -0.02 1.19 -19.70
N GLU A 48 0.48 1.77 -20.79
CA GLU A 48 -0.33 2.61 -21.70
C GLU A 48 -1.51 1.88 -22.34
N ASP A 49 -1.33 0.62 -22.75
CA ASP A 49 -2.40 -0.15 -23.40
C ASP A 49 -3.53 -0.47 -22.45
N GLY A 50 -3.25 -0.84 -21.21
CA GLY A 50 -4.29 -1.05 -20.20
C GLY A 50 -5.03 0.23 -19.84
N LEU A 51 -4.32 1.34 -19.68
CA LEU A 51 -4.94 2.66 -19.45
C LEU A 51 -5.88 3.05 -20.60
N ARG A 52 -5.45 2.82 -21.86
CA ARG A 52 -6.29 3.10 -23.03
C ARG A 52 -7.59 2.29 -23.01
N ARG A 53 -7.53 1.01 -22.61
CA ARG A 53 -8.74 0.17 -22.48
C ARG A 53 -9.66 0.67 -21.37
N ILE A 54 -9.11 0.99 -20.20
CA ILE A 54 -9.89 1.51 -19.07
C ILE A 54 -10.59 2.83 -19.45
N PHE A 55 -9.86 3.75 -20.08
CA PHE A 55 -10.44 5.04 -20.51
C PHE A 55 -11.40 4.94 -21.72
N ALA A 56 -11.54 3.77 -22.34
CA ALA A 56 -12.60 3.52 -23.30
C ALA A 56 -13.95 3.26 -22.63
N SER A 57 -13.98 3.01 -21.33
CA SER A 57 -15.20 2.94 -20.50
C SER A 57 -15.51 4.30 -19.88
N ASP A 58 -16.75 4.47 -19.45
CA ASP A 58 -17.20 5.65 -18.68
C ASP A 58 -17.01 5.47 -17.17
N THR A 59 -16.37 4.39 -16.74
CA THR A 59 -16.18 4.06 -15.31
C THR A 59 -15.24 5.08 -14.65
N PRO A 60 -15.64 5.69 -13.52
CA PRO A 60 -14.79 6.59 -12.75
C PRO A 60 -13.44 5.95 -12.44
N THR A 61 -12.36 6.58 -12.93
CA THR A 61 -11.01 6.01 -12.87
C THR A 61 -10.04 6.96 -12.18
N ILE A 62 -9.34 6.43 -11.20
CA ILE A 62 -8.29 7.07 -10.41
C ILE A 62 -6.96 6.45 -10.78
N VAL A 63 -6.02 7.25 -11.28
CA VAL A 63 -4.67 6.78 -11.59
C VAL A 63 -3.67 7.49 -10.70
N VAL A 64 -2.90 6.71 -9.93
CA VAL A 64 -1.97 7.25 -8.92
C VAL A 64 -0.59 6.61 -9.02
N SER A 65 0.40 7.34 -8.52
CA SER A 65 1.76 6.84 -8.37
C SER A 65 1.84 5.68 -7.38
N GLY A 66 2.69 4.70 -7.66
CA GLY A 66 3.10 3.68 -6.70
C GLY A 66 4.09 4.17 -5.65
N GLU A 67 4.63 5.37 -5.83
CA GLU A 67 5.58 6.03 -4.94
C GLU A 67 4.89 6.89 -3.88
N LEU A 68 5.66 7.43 -2.93
CA LEU A 68 5.13 8.34 -1.91
C LEU A 68 4.78 9.72 -2.49
N ALA A 69 5.47 10.15 -3.55
CA ALA A 69 5.22 11.41 -4.21
C ALA A 69 4.03 11.31 -5.19
N VAL A 70 3.21 12.35 -5.19
CA VAL A 70 2.13 12.51 -6.19
C VAL A 70 2.75 12.73 -7.57
N ASP A 71 2.20 12.06 -8.57
CA ASP A 71 2.54 12.26 -9.98
C ASP A 71 1.43 13.08 -10.64
N ALA A 72 1.79 14.30 -11.09
CA ALA A 72 0.84 15.23 -11.68
C ALA A 72 0.26 14.69 -13.00
N GLU A 73 1.07 14.00 -13.83
CA GLU A 73 0.61 13.43 -15.09
C GLU A 73 -0.43 12.32 -14.88
N LEU A 74 -0.23 11.47 -13.86
CA LEU A 74 -1.21 10.45 -13.47
C LEU A 74 -2.49 11.07 -12.88
N THR A 75 -2.33 12.15 -12.10
CA THR A 75 -3.47 12.89 -11.59
C THR A 75 -4.31 13.48 -12.72
N ASP A 76 -3.66 14.09 -13.70
CA ASP A 76 -4.34 14.78 -14.84
C ASP A 76 -5.09 13.81 -15.76
N ILE A 77 -4.64 12.57 -15.91
CA ILE A 77 -5.35 11.57 -16.72
C ILE A 77 -6.49 10.87 -15.98
N SER A 78 -6.61 11.05 -14.67
CA SER A 78 -7.74 10.50 -13.90
C SER A 78 -9.06 11.15 -14.32
N THR A 79 -10.16 10.39 -14.27
CA THR A 79 -11.48 10.89 -14.71
C THR A 79 -12.31 11.51 -13.58
N VAL A 80 -11.77 11.55 -12.36
CA VAL A 80 -12.38 12.17 -11.19
C VAL A 80 -11.63 13.44 -10.78
N PRO A 81 -12.23 14.32 -9.94
CA PRO A 81 -11.57 15.56 -9.52
C PRO A 81 -10.19 15.35 -8.88
N ALA A 82 -9.21 16.20 -9.18
CA ALA A 82 -7.83 16.08 -8.69
C ALA A 82 -7.73 15.97 -7.16
N GLY A 83 -8.61 16.64 -6.40
CA GLY A 83 -8.66 16.50 -4.94
C GLY A 83 -8.99 15.07 -4.49
N VAL A 84 -9.88 14.38 -5.21
CA VAL A 84 -10.21 12.96 -4.94
C VAL A 84 -8.99 12.08 -5.22
N VAL A 85 -8.31 12.31 -6.35
CA VAL A 85 -7.09 11.56 -6.73
C VAL A 85 -6.00 11.73 -5.69
N THR A 86 -5.74 12.98 -5.24
CA THR A 86 -4.71 13.29 -4.25
C THR A 86 -5.01 12.63 -2.90
N THR A 87 -6.26 12.69 -2.44
CA THR A 87 -6.67 12.04 -1.18
C THR A 87 -6.55 10.52 -1.28
N ALA A 88 -7.00 9.93 -2.39
CA ALA A 88 -6.84 8.48 -2.64
C ALA A 88 -5.36 8.07 -2.65
N HIS A 89 -4.50 8.87 -3.30
CA HIS A 89 -3.05 8.65 -3.28
C HIS A 89 -2.49 8.67 -1.86
N THR A 90 -2.91 9.63 -1.02
CA THR A 90 -2.45 9.75 0.38
C THR A 90 -2.80 8.50 1.18
N TYR A 91 -4.04 8.01 1.12
CA TYR A 91 -4.42 6.74 1.77
C TYR A 91 -3.54 5.56 1.33
N LEU A 92 -3.26 5.46 0.02
CA LEU A 92 -2.43 4.39 -0.54
C LEU A 92 -0.95 4.53 -0.20
N ALA A 93 -0.43 5.76 -0.09
CA ALA A 93 0.95 6.05 0.28
C ALA A 93 1.21 5.77 1.77
N GLU A 94 0.27 6.18 2.62
CA GLU A 94 0.33 5.85 4.05
C GLU A 94 0.13 4.35 4.26
N GLY A 95 -0.83 3.73 3.59
CA GLY A 95 -1.06 2.29 3.62
C GLY A 95 -1.62 1.77 4.95
N GLY A 96 -1.60 0.47 5.13
CA GLY A 96 -2.19 -0.20 6.30
C GLY A 96 -3.69 -0.50 6.11
N ALA A 97 -4.22 -1.41 6.94
CA ALA A 97 -5.60 -1.89 6.80
C ALA A 97 -6.63 -0.77 7.03
N THR A 98 -6.42 0.06 8.07
CA THR A 98 -7.30 1.17 8.40
C THR A 98 -7.36 2.22 7.29
N ASN A 99 -6.21 2.66 6.76
CA ASN A 99 -6.17 3.59 5.65
C ASN A 99 -6.85 3.03 4.39
N LEU A 100 -6.72 1.75 4.11
CA LEU A 100 -7.40 1.11 2.99
C LEU A 100 -8.92 1.01 3.20
N GLU A 101 -9.38 0.73 4.42
CA GLU A 101 -10.80 0.74 4.74
C GLU A 101 -11.39 2.14 4.50
N HIS A 102 -10.76 3.20 5.04
CA HIS A 102 -11.22 4.56 4.87
C HIS A 102 -11.09 5.05 3.42
N LEU A 103 -10.11 4.59 2.64
CA LEU A 103 -10.04 4.83 1.22
C LEU A 103 -11.31 4.35 0.49
N TYR A 104 -11.74 3.11 0.76
CA TYR A 104 -12.93 2.57 0.08
C TYR A 104 -14.20 3.31 0.49
N ARG A 105 -14.35 3.65 1.77
CA ARG A 105 -15.46 4.48 2.26
C ARG A 105 -15.43 5.87 1.62
N PHE A 106 -14.27 6.53 1.59
CA PHE A 106 -14.06 7.84 0.96
C PHE A 106 -14.49 7.83 -0.51
N LEU A 107 -14.05 6.84 -1.28
CA LEU A 107 -14.38 6.74 -2.71
C LEU A 107 -15.85 6.41 -2.93
N SER A 108 -16.42 5.49 -2.15
CA SER A 108 -17.84 5.17 -2.21
C SER A 108 -18.70 6.39 -1.90
N ASP A 109 -18.35 7.15 -0.85
CA ASP A 109 -19.12 8.33 -0.46
C ASP A 109 -18.96 9.50 -1.44
N THR A 110 -17.73 9.70 -1.96
CA THR A 110 -17.43 10.85 -2.82
C THR A 110 -17.90 10.65 -4.26
N ILE A 111 -17.82 9.41 -4.78
CA ILE A 111 -18.13 9.10 -6.18
C ILE A 111 -19.52 8.47 -6.31
N LEU A 112 -19.87 7.52 -5.42
CA LEU A 112 -21.14 6.78 -5.48
C LEU A 112 -22.20 7.33 -4.53
N LEU A 113 -21.86 8.32 -3.68
CA LEU A 113 -22.77 9.02 -2.75
C LEU A 113 -23.45 8.07 -1.74
N THR A 114 -22.70 7.11 -1.20
CA THR A 114 -23.25 6.05 -0.33
C THR A 114 -23.50 6.48 1.11
N GLY A 115 -22.67 7.38 1.67
CA GLY A 115 -22.84 7.91 3.03
C GLY A 115 -22.36 6.99 4.16
N HIS A 116 -21.32 6.19 3.93
CA HIS A 116 -20.73 5.29 4.94
C HIS A 116 -19.92 6.03 6.01
N GLY A 117 -19.42 7.22 5.70
CA GLY A 117 -18.49 7.99 6.52
C GLY A 117 -17.06 7.44 6.46
N PHE A 118 -16.09 8.34 6.48
CA PHE A 118 -14.66 8.01 6.46
C PHE A 118 -13.90 9.00 7.34
N ASP A 119 -12.75 8.57 7.87
CA ASP A 119 -11.78 9.45 8.53
C ASP A 119 -10.69 9.86 7.53
N GLU A 120 -9.99 10.94 7.80
CA GLU A 120 -8.84 11.37 7.02
C GLU A 120 -7.70 10.33 7.05
N PRO A 121 -6.78 10.34 6.05
CA PRO A 121 -5.64 9.43 6.05
C PRO A 121 -4.79 9.53 7.33
N HIS A 122 -4.61 8.41 8.01
CA HIS A 122 -3.74 8.32 9.19
C HIS A 122 -2.29 8.25 8.76
N HIS A 123 -1.44 9.12 9.33
CA HIS A 123 -0.01 9.08 9.09
C HIS A 123 0.62 7.82 9.70
N MET A 124 1.35 7.08 8.87
CA MET A 124 2.07 5.87 9.27
C MET A 124 3.59 6.14 9.32
N PRO A 125 4.30 5.69 10.36
CA PRO A 125 5.73 5.96 10.50
C PRO A 125 6.52 5.45 9.29
N LEU A 126 7.55 6.21 8.89
CA LEU A 126 8.44 5.86 7.78
C LEU A 126 9.44 4.75 8.16
N TRP A 127 9.70 4.57 9.45
CA TRP A 127 10.53 3.52 9.99
C TRP A 127 10.08 3.15 11.41
N GLY A 128 10.52 2.01 11.90
CA GLY A 128 10.25 1.55 13.25
C GLY A 128 10.65 0.10 13.46
N HIS A 129 10.39 -0.40 14.64
CA HIS A 129 10.66 -1.78 15.02
C HIS A 129 9.44 -2.67 14.80
N LEU A 130 9.66 -3.91 14.38
CA LEU A 130 8.62 -4.94 14.45
C LEU A 130 8.50 -5.41 15.89
N GLU A 131 7.29 -5.34 16.43
CA GLU A 131 7.01 -5.88 17.77
C GLU A 131 7.22 -7.40 17.80
N ARG A 132 8.02 -7.84 18.75
CA ARG A 132 8.29 -9.24 19.06
C ARG A 132 8.23 -9.45 20.56
N PRO A 133 7.96 -10.67 21.05
CA PRO A 133 8.14 -10.99 22.46
C PRO A 133 9.56 -10.59 22.91
N THR A 134 9.65 -9.89 24.01
CA THR A 134 10.94 -9.41 24.53
C THR A 134 11.78 -10.61 24.95
N THR A 135 12.88 -10.84 24.28
CA THR A 135 13.90 -11.81 24.69
C THR A 135 14.90 -11.07 25.59
N GLU A 136 15.19 -11.60 26.77
CA GLU A 136 16.22 -11.03 27.65
C GLU A 136 17.57 -11.04 26.90
N THR A 137 18.18 -9.86 26.79
CA THR A 137 19.50 -9.72 26.17
C THR A 137 20.60 -10.01 27.18
N THR A 138 21.53 -10.88 26.85
CA THR A 138 22.71 -11.18 27.69
C THR A 138 23.84 -10.19 27.39
N PRO A 139 24.56 -9.65 28.39
CA PRO A 139 25.72 -8.80 28.15
C PRO A 139 26.72 -9.48 27.22
N GLY A 140 27.14 -8.77 26.14
CA GLY A 140 28.10 -9.31 25.16
C GLY A 140 27.46 -10.16 24.05
N GLN A 141 26.16 -10.34 24.06
CA GLN A 141 25.43 -11.02 22.96
C GLN A 141 25.52 -10.19 21.67
N PRO A 142 25.88 -10.80 20.52
CA PRO A 142 25.89 -10.09 19.24
C PRO A 142 24.50 -9.58 18.87
N ARG A 143 24.42 -8.36 18.38
CA ARG A 143 23.16 -7.74 17.92
C ARG A 143 23.14 -7.69 16.40
N ILE A 144 22.06 -8.15 15.78
CA ILE A 144 21.91 -8.23 14.33
C ILE A 144 20.64 -7.47 13.91
N ALA A 145 20.82 -6.36 13.19
CA ALA A 145 19.71 -5.64 12.60
C ALA A 145 19.17 -6.39 11.37
N VAL A 146 17.88 -6.63 11.34
CA VAL A 146 17.15 -7.22 10.20
C VAL A 146 16.34 -6.13 9.55
N LEU A 147 16.86 -5.55 8.47
CA LEU A 147 16.20 -4.45 7.75
C LEU A 147 15.23 -5.00 6.70
N TYR A 148 14.01 -4.44 6.65
CA TYR A 148 13.01 -4.82 5.65
C TYR A 148 12.14 -3.62 5.24
N TYR A 149 11.41 -3.77 4.14
CA TYR A 149 10.64 -2.67 3.57
C TYR A 149 9.38 -2.35 4.37
N ARG A 150 9.13 -1.04 4.62
CA ARG A 150 7.90 -0.51 5.22
C ARG A 150 6.63 -1.07 4.55
N ALA A 151 6.63 -1.21 3.23
CA ALA A 151 5.48 -1.75 2.50
C ALA A 151 5.07 -3.16 2.95
N GLN A 152 6.04 -4.00 3.33
CA GLN A 152 5.75 -5.35 3.86
C GLN A 152 5.21 -5.29 5.29
N HIS A 153 5.72 -4.36 6.11
CA HIS A 153 5.20 -4.10 7.45
C HIS A 153 3.73 -3.69 7.39
N LEU A 154 3.40 -2.69 6.59
CA LEU A 154 2.03 -2.18 6.42
C LEU A 154 1.08 -3.21 5.81
N ALA A 155 1.59 -4.12 4.98
CA ALA A 155 0.82 -5.23 4.42
C ALA A 155 0.61 -6.39 5.40
N GLY A 156 1.23 -6.37 6.59
CA GLY A 156 1.23 -7.49 7.53
C GLY A 156 2.01 -8.72 7.04
N ASN A 157 2.85 -8.56 6.00
CA ASN A 157 3.65 -9.66 5.44
C ASN A 157 4.99 -9.76 6.18
N THR A 158 4.93 -10.12 7.47
CA THR A 158 6.09 -10.13 8.38
C THR A 158 6.47 -11.53 8.89
N ALA A 159 5.73 -12.57 8.49
CA ALA A 159 5.96 -13.94 8.98
C ALA A 159 7.41 -14.41 8.72
N TYR A 160 7.96 -14.12 7.54
CA TYR A 160 9.34 -14.50 7.19
C TYR A 160 10.37 -13.71 8.00
N ILE A 161 10.07 -12.44 8.40
CA ILE A 161 10.94 -11.64 9.28
C ILE A 161 10.97 -12.26 10.68
N HIS A 162 9.80 -12.66 11.22
CA HIS A 162 9.75 -13.37 12.51
C HIS A 162 10.58 -14.64 12.45
N ALA A 163 10.40 -15.47 11.43
CA ALA A 163 11.14 -16.72 11.27
C ALA A 163 12.68 -16.49 11.17
N LEU A 164 13.11 -15.45 10.44
CA LEU A 164 14.51 -15.09 10.33
C LEU A 164 15.07 -14.64 11.68
N CYS A 165 14.35 -13.78 12.39
CA CYS A 165 14.75 -13.32 13.72
C CYS A 165 14.85 -14.47 14.73
N ASP A 166 13.87 -15.40 14.71
CA ASP A 166 13.87 -16.58 15.58
C ASP A 166 15.09 -17.49 15.29
N ALA A 167 15.46 -17.63 14.01
CA ALA A 167 16.65 -18.37 13.62
C ALA A 167 17.95 -17.71 14.09
N ILE A 168 18.05 -16.37 14.05
CA ILE A 168 19.18 -15.60 14.55
C ILE A 168 19.31 -15.76 16.08
N ASP A 169 18.18 -15.59 16.80
CA ASP A 169 18.16 -15.71 18.26
C ASP A 169 18.55 -17.14 18.71
N ALA A 170 18.11 -18.16 17.97
CA ALA A 170 18.48 -19.56 18.22
C ALA A 170 20.00 -19.83 18.05
N GLN A 171 20.73 -19.00 17.30
CA GLN A 171 22.19 -19.07 17.16
C GLN A 171 22.94 -18.24 18.23
N GLY A 172 22.24 -17.72 19.23
CA GLY A 172 22.85 -16.97 20.34
C GLY A 172 23.12 -15.50 20.04
N ALA A 173 22.61 -14.95 18.95
CA ALA A 173 22.60 -13.52 18.68
C ALA A 173 21.25 -12.90 19.12
N HIS A 174 21.13 -11.57 19.08
CA HIS A 174 19.87 -10.85 19.32
C HIS A 174 19.43 -10.14 18.02
N ALA A 175 18.33 -10.57 17.46
CA ALA A 175 17.77 -9.99 16.24
C ALA A 175 16.95 -8.73 16.52
N ILE A 176 17.20 -7.66 15.76
CA ILE A 176 16.51 -6.38 15.86
C ILE A 176 15.84 -6.11 14.49
N PRO A 177 14.56 -6.46 14.31
CA PRO A 177 13.86 -6.22 13.06
C PRO A 177 13.40 -4.76 12.97
N ILE A 178 13.81 -4.09 11.88
CA ILE A 178 13.56 -2.69 11.63
C ILE A 178 12.97 -2.54 10.23
N PHE A 179 11.76 -1.95 10.13
CA PHE A 179 11.23 -1.56 8.83
C PHE A 179 11.62 -0.13 8.48
N THR A 180 11.81 0.14 7.20
CA THR A 180 12.07 1.49 6.70
C THR A 180 11.53 1.67 5.28
N ALA A 181 11.09 2.89 4.97
CA ALA A 181 10.67 3.27 3.62
C ALA A 181 11.90 3.44 2.70
N SER A 182 13.01 3.98 3.23
CA SER A 182 14.23 4.24 2.47
C SER A 182 15.45 4.36 3.40
N LEU A 183 16.50 3.61 3.11
CA LEU A 183 17.78 3.78 3.80
C LEU A 183 18.52 5.06 3.41
N ARG A 184 18.25 5.63 2.22
CA ARG A 184 18.86 6.90 1.80
C ARG A 184 18.35 8.11 2.56
N GLN A 185 17.13 8.01 3.07
CA GLN A 185 16.43 9.07 3.81
C GLN A 185 16.20 8.65 5.26
N ALA A 186 16.96 7.64 5.72
CA ALA A 186 16.87 7.18 7.08
C ALA A 186 17.28 8.31 8.04
N PRO A 187 16.49 8.58 9.10
CA PRO A 187 16.89 9.55 10.12
C PRO A 187 18.10 9.01 10.91
N THR A 188 18.84 9.93 11.50
CA THR A 188 20.07 9.60 12.26
C THR A 188 19.79 8.60 13.38
N GLU A 189 18.62 8.71 14.00
CA GLU A 189 18.13 7.82 15.08
C GLU A 189 17.99 6.35 14.66
N LEU A 190 17.89 6.08 13.35
CA LEU A 190 17.86 4.72 12.82
C LEU A 190 19.27 4.15 12.63
N LEU A 191 20.29 5.03 12.53
CA LEU A 191 21.67 4.67 12.19
C LEU A 191 22.59 4.61 13.44
N ASP A 192 22.15 5.16 14.57
CA ASP A 192 22.81 5.17 15.87
C ASP A 192 22.36 3.97 16.73
#